data_acceee31fe479044e6c037d13eea70ff
#
_entry.id   acceee31fe479044e6c037d13eea70ff
#
_cell.length_a   1.000
_cell.length_b   1.000
_cell.length_c   1.000
_cell.angle_alpha   90.00
_cell.angle_beta   90.00
_cell.angle_gamma   90.00
#
_symmetry.space_group_name_H-M   'P 1'
#
loop_
_entity.id
_entity.type
_entity.pdbx_description
1 polymer ?
#
loop_
_entity_poly.entity_id
_entity_poly.type
_entity_poly.pdbx_seq_one_letter_code
_entity_poly.pdbx_strand_id
1 'polypeptide(L)'
;MTNEKRKMKKIVMRPPLLVYTIIAVLSIAMSSCMDDETFTTSPTDRLEFSADTIRLDTVFSRVPSSTRTFWVYNNNQKAVRCRTVRLDRGNQTGFRVNVNGIYLGETQGWQLSDEEILGGDSLRVYVEATTPYNGLDRPQKVSDKLVFTLESGTVQEVELEVWSWDADIVNGIRVSRDTVLNSSKPTVVHGDILVDEGATLTIPAGKTLYMHSGARIIVSGSLKCLGEPGNEVVLRGDRLDRMFDYLPYDGVSGQWGGIVFRESSYDNVISYTDLHGACDAVVCDS
;
A
#
# COMPACT_ATOMS: atom_id res chain seq x y z
N MET A 1 -72.01 -47.14 -39.01
CA MET A 1 -71.24 -46.32 -38.09
C MET A 1 -69.81 -46.29 -38.66
N THR A 2 -69.47 -45.27 -39.43
CA THR A 2 -68.23 -45.15 -40.20
C THR A 2 -67.38 -44.10 -39.47
N ASN A 3 -66.18 -44.53 -39.11
CA ASN A 3 -65.20 -43.73 -38.32
C ASN A 3 -64.22 -43.09 -39.28
N GLU A 4 -64.43 -41.83 -39.57
CA GLU A 4 -63.57 -41.06 -40.49
C GLU A 4 -62.32 -40.43 -39.70
N LYS A 5 -61.16 -41.01 -39.88
CA LYS A 5 -59.89 -40.50 -39.36
C LYS A 5 -59.42 -39.31 -40.18
N ARG A 6 -59.59 -38.07 -39.66
CA ARG A 6 -58.96 -36.89 -40.24
C ARG A 6 -57.40 -36.93 -40.08
N LYS A 7 -56.68 -37.10 -41.19
CA LYS A 7 -55.24 -36.89 -41.27
C LYS A 7 -54.95 -35.40 -41.27
N MET A 8 -54.37 -34.88 -40.17
CA MET A 8 -53.77 -33.54 -40.14
C MET A 8 -52.49 -33.53 -40.98
N LYS A 9 -52.47 -32.80 -42.11
CA LYS A 9 -51.25 -32.49 -42.88
C LYS A 9 -50.46 -31.45 -42.10
N LYS A 10 -49.24 -31.79 -41.61
CA LYS A 10 -48.24 -30.83 -41.12
C LYS A 10 -47.81 -29.97 -42.31
N ILE A 11 -48.19 -28.69 -42.29
CA ILE A 11 -47.68 -27.70 -43.21
C ILE A 11 -46.28 -27.32 -42.70
N VAL A 12 -45.25 -27.84 -43.36
CA VAL A 12 -43.84 -27.39 -43.15
C VAL A 12 -43.69 -26.11 -43.94
N MET A 13 -43.83 -24.97 -43.29
CA MET A 13 -43.48 -23.69 -43.90
C MET A 13 -41.94 -23.62 -44.13
N ARG A 14 -41.51 -23.60 -45.36
CA ARG A 14 -40.14 -23.31 -45.73
C ARG A 14 -39.94 -21.82 -45.56
N PRO A 15 -38.90 -21.38 -44.77
CA PRO A 15 -38.64 -19.96 -44.63
C PRO A 15 -38.32 -19.32 -46.00
N PRO A 16 -38.75 -18.09 -46.22
CA PRO A 16 -38.49 -17.40 -47.52
C PRO A 16 -36.96 -17.24 -47.74
N LEU A 17 -36.54 -17.27 -48.98
CA LEU A 17 -35.13 -17.13 -49.39
C LEU A 17 -34.42 -15.94 -48.75
N LEU A 18 -35.20 -14.88 -48.49
CA LEU A 18 -34.73 -13.66 -47.78
C LEU A 18 -34.20 -13.92 -46.36
N VAL A 19 -34.78 -14.90 -45.63
CA VAL A 19 -34.32 -15.25 -44.28
C VAL A 19 -32.94 -15.95 -44.35
N TYR A 20 -32.74 -16.79 -45.35
CA TYR A 20 -31.45 -17.47 -45.52
C TYR A 20 -30.35 -16.46 -45.94
N THR A 21 -30.68 -15.47 -46.77
CA THR A 21 -29.72 -14.42 -47.15
C THR A 21 -29.37 -13.51 -45.98
N ILE A 22 -30.34 -13.15 -45.10
CA ILE A 22 -30.06 -12.39 -43.90
C ILE A 22 -29.17 -13.16 -42.92
N ILE A 23 -29.46 -14.45 -42.70
CA ILE A 23 -28.64 -15.30 -41.84
C ILE A 23 -27.21 -15.46 -42.40
N ALA A 24 -27.07 -15.63 -43.71
CA ALA A 24 -25.76 -15.72 -44.37
C ALA A 24 -24.95 -14.42 -44.25
N VAL A 25 -25.57 -13.26 -44.39
CA VAL A 25 -24.93 -11.95 -44.23
C VAL A 25 -24.55 -11.71 -42.76
N LEU A 26 -25.42 -12.08 -41.79
CA LEU A 26 -25.12 -12.01 -40.36
C LEU A 26 -23.95 -12.92 -39.96
N SER A 27 -23.86 -14.14 -40.53
CA SER A 27 -22.77 -15.04 -40.21
C SER A 27 -21.41 -14.59 -40.79
N ILE A 28 -21.40 -13.88 -41.92
CA ILE A 28 -20.18 -13.29 -42.48
C ILE A 28 -19.75 -12.06 -41.64
N ALA A 29 -20.69 -11.29 -41.08
CA ALA A 29 -20.37 -10.15 -40.21
C ALA A 29 -19.80 -10.57 -38.83
N MET A 30 -20.11 -11.79 -38.40
CA MET A 30 -19.62 -12.30 -37.09
C MET A 30 -18.23 -12.96 -37.21
N SER A 31 -17.70 -13.21 -38.38
CA SER A 31 -16.36 -13.79 -38.59
C SER A 31 -15.23 -12.75 -38.67
N SER A 32 -15.53 -11.44 -38.47
CA SER A 32 -14.55 -10.37 -38.67
C SER A 32 -13.84 -9.91 -37.36
N CYS A 33 -13.88 -10.68 -36.28
CA CYS A 33 -13.20 -10.32 -35.02
C CYS A 33 -12.42 -11.50 -34.41
N MET A 34 -11.60 -12.17 -35.24
CA MET A 34 -10.48 -12.97 -34.76
C MET A 34 -9.23 -12.49 -35.52
N ASP A 35 -8.79 -11.27 -35.22
CA ASP A 35 -7.39 -10.95 -35.45
C ASP A 35 -6.61 -11.83 -34.46
N ASP A 36 -5.88 -12.80 -34.97
CA ASP A 36 -4.86 -13.54 -34.23
C ASP A 36 -3.85 -12.49 -33.74
N GLU A 37 -3.93 -12.13 -32.45
CA GLU A 37 -3.03 -11.17 -31.84
C GLU A 37 -1.60 -11.68 -31.99
N THR A 38 -0.83 -11.01 -32.83
CA THR A 38 0.56 -11.39 -33.07
C THR A 38 1.44 -10.68 -32.07
N PHE A 39 2.14 -11.46 -31.23
CA PHE A 39 3.14 -10.94 -30.31
C PHE A 39 4.41 -10.54 -31.06
N THR A 40 5.01 -9.44 -30.61
CA THR A 40 6.29 -9.02 -31.16
C THR A 40 7.46 -9.77 -30.51
N THR A 41 8.43 -10.15 -31.31
CA THR A 41 9.73 -10.67 -30.87
C THR A 41 10.86 -9.69 -31.21
N SER A 42 10.51 -8.49 -31.66
CA SER A 42 11.47 -7.45 -32.00
C SER A 42 12.11 -6.86 -30.75
N PRO A 43 13.44 -6.80 -30.63
CA PRO A 43 14.12 -6.19 -29.49
C PRO A 43 13.99 -4.64 -29.46
N THR A 44 13.49 -4.02 -30.54
CA THR A 44 13.21 -2.57 -30.61
C THR A 44 11.89 -2.21 -29.98
N ASP A 45 10.96 -3.16 -29.92
CA ASP A 45 9.64 -2.96 -29.33
C ASP A 45 9.77 -3.10 -27.81
N ARG A 46 9.62 -1.95 -27.13
CA ARG A 46 9.84 -1.82 -25.68
C ARG A 46 8.56 -1.36 -25.00
N LEU A 47 8.49 -1.63 -23.71
CA LEU A 47 7.49 -1.03 -22.83
C LEU A 47 7.95 0.38 -22.41
N GLU A 48 6.99 1.26 -22.16
CA GLU A 48 7.21 2.57 -21.56
C GLU A 48 6.65 2.56 -20.14
N PHE A 49 7.39 3.14 -19.19
CA PHE A 49 6.99 3.22 -17.79
C PHE A 49 6.66 4.66 -17.43
N SER A 50 5.56 4.88 -16.70
CA SER A 50 5.21 6.22 -16.21
C SER A 50 6.20 6.77 -15.17
N ALA A 51 7.07 5.91 -14.63
CA ALA A 51 8.18 6.27 -13.76
C ALA A 51 9.28 5.21 -13.86
N ASP A 52 10.52 5.62 -13.86
CA ASP A 52 11.72 4.75 -13.84
C ASP A 52 12.11 4.30 -12.41
N THR A 53 11.66 5.05 -11.41
CA THR A 53 11.92 4.82 -10.00
C THR A 53 10.66 5.08 -9.18
N ILE A 54 10.25 4.09 -8.39
CA ILE A 54 9.15 4.21 -7.43
C ILE A 54 9.76 4.43 -6.05
N ARG A 55 9.53 5.62 -5.51
CA ARG A 55 9.98 6.00 -4.17
C ARG A 55 8.83 5.89 -3.19
N LEU A 56 8.97 4.97 -2.26
CA LEU A 56 8.18 4.93 -1.03
C LEU A 56 8.89 5.82 -0.01
N ASP A 57 8.11 6.51 0.80
CA ASP A 57 8.66 7.39 1.83
C ASP A 57 9.39 6.59 2.94
N THR A 58 9.74 7.24 4.05
CA THR A 58 10.25 6.55 5.23
C THR A 58 9.14 5.76 5.91
N VAL A 59 9.43 4.53 6.30
CA VAL A 59 8.51 3.66 7.06
C VAL A 59 9.23 3.05 8.24
N PHE A 60 8.50 2.70 9.29
CA PHE A 60 9.06 1.85 10.34
C PHE A 60 9.17 0.40 9.83
N SER A 61 10.25 -0.29 10.18
CA SER A 61 10.40 -1.70 9.86
C SER A 61 9.23 -2.50 10.44
N ARG A 62 8.76 -3.51 9.71
CA ARG A 62 7.58 -4.34 10.02
C ARG A 62 6.23 -3.59 9.97
N VAL A 63 6.22 -2.33 9.56
CA VAL A 63 5.01 -1.54 9.32
C VAL A 63 4.84 -1.35 7.82
N PRO A 64 3.65 -1.65 7.26
CA PRO A 64 3.41 -1.44 5.83
C PRO A 64 3.49 0.03 5.44
N SER A 65 4.08 0.31 4.29
CA SER A 65 3.98 1.63 3.64
C SER A 65 2.59 1.87 3.06
N SER A 66 2.32 3.10 2.64
CA SER A 66 1.25 3.33 1.67
C SER A 66 1.59 2.69 0.32
N THR A 67 0.54 2.37 -0.45
CA THR A 67 0.69 1.83 -1.80
C THR A 67 0.96 2.95 -2.79
N ARG A 68 2.01 2.81 -3.58
CA ARG A 68 2.28 3.65 -4.76
C ARG A 68 1.94 2.88 -6.03
N THR A 69 1.61 3.60 -7.08
CA THR A 69 1.22 2.99 -8.36
C THR A 69 1.94 3.63 -9.52
N PHE A 70 2.20 2.83 -10.54
CA PHE A 70 2.68 3.31 -11.83
C PHE A 70 2.05 2.51 -12.98
N TRP A 71 2.16 3.05 -14.18
CA TRP A 71 1.64 2.44 -15.39
C TRP A 71 2.78 1.90 -16.24
N VAL A 72 2.49 0.79 -16.92
CA VAL A 72 3.33 0.18 -17.93
C VAL A 72 2.57 0.19 -19.24
N TYR A 73 3.07 0.88 -20.25
CA TYR A 73 2.43 1.09 -21.54
C TYR A 73 3.10 0.24 -22.62
N ASN A 74 2.29 -0.36 -23.45
CA ASN A 74 2.73 -0.90 -24.73
C ASN A 74 2.32 0.05 -25.86
N ASN A 75 3.16 1.01 -26.20
CA ASN A 75 2.91 1.97 -27.28
C ASN A 75 3.25 1.38 -28.68
N ASN A 76 3.58 0.08 -28.76
CA ASN A 76 3.80 -0.59 -30.03
C ASN A 76 2.48 -0.97 -30.67
N GLN A 77 2.51 -1.25 -31.99
CA GLN A 77 1.32 -1.72 -32.72
C GLN A 77 0.94 -3.18 -32.40
N LYS A 78 1.93 -4.00 -32.03
CA LYS A 78 1.74 -5.42 -31.70
C LYS A 78 1.71 -5.63 -30.19
N ALA A 79 1.06 -6.71 -29.78
CA ALA A 79 1.11 -7.15 -28.40
C ALA A 79 2.55 -7.48 -27.97
N VAL A 80 2.89 -7.14 -26.74
CA VAL A 80 4.14 -7.50 -26.07
C VAL A 80 3.82 -8.54 -25.00
N ARG A 81 4.56 -9.64 -25.01
CA ARG A 81 4.50 -10.63 -23.93
C ARG A 81 5.71 -10.50 -23.03
N CYS A 82 5.47 -10.29 -21.75
CA CYS A 82 6.49 -10.39 -20.73
C CYS A 82 6.64 -11.86 -20.33
N ARG A 83 7.74 -12.50 -20.74
CA ARG A 83 8.05 -13.87 -20.32
C ARG A 83 8.07 -13.97 -18.79
N THR A 84 8.65 -12.97 -18.13
CA THR A 84 8.60 -12.85 -16.66
C THR A 84 8.54 -11.40 -16.24
N VAL A 85 7.77 -11.14 -15.15
CA VAL A 85 7.84 -9.92 -14.35
C VAL A 85 8.15 -10.36 -12.93
N ARG A 86 9.28 -9.92 -12.36
CA ARG A 86 9.75 -10.41 -11.05
C ARG A 86 10.43 -9.34 -10.22
N LEU A 87 10.37 -9.50 -8.90
CA LEU A 87 11.27 -8.81 -7.99
C LEU A 87 12.67 -9.43 -8.11
N ASP A 88 13.70 -8.59 -8.26
CA ASP A 88 15.08 -9.07 -8.46
C ASP A 88 15.60 -9.81 -7.22
N ARG A 89 15.28 -9.31 -6.03
CA ARG A 89 15.67 -9.90 -4.75
C ARG A 89 14.57 -10.72 -4.07
N GLY A 90 13.44 -10.96 -4.77
CA GLY A 90 12.32 -11.73 -4.22
C GLY A 90 11.74 -11.12 -2.95
N ASN A 91 11.72 -11.91 -1.83
CA ASN A 91 11.17 -11.46 -0.55
C ASN A 91 12.18 -10.78 0.39
N GLN A 92 13.45 -10.64 -0.01
CA GLN A 92 14.53 -10.23 0.90
C GLN A 92 14.41 -8.78 1.38
N THR A 93 13.78 -7.93 0.58
CA THR A 93 13.69 -6.48 0.82
C THR A 93 12.37 -6.06 1.47
N GLY A 94 11.37 -6.94 1.44
CA GLY A 94 10.04 -6.66 1.94
C GLY A 94 9.15 -5.86 0.98
N PHE A 95 9.57 -5.63 -0.27
CA PHE A 95 8.69 -5.07 -1.29
C PHE A 95 7.59 -6.07 -1.64
N ARG A 96 6.38 -5.56 -1.82
CA ARG A 96 5.19 -6.28 -2.23
C ARG A 96 4.62 -5.62 -3.46
N VAL A 97 4.50 -6.39 -4.54
CA VAL A 97 4.11 -5.87 -5.84
C VAL A 97 2.90 -6.64 -6.36
N ASN A 98 1.93 -5.91 -6.87
CA ASN A 98 0.81 -6.46 -7.61
C ASN A 98 0.89 -5.92 -9.04
N VAL A 99 0.92 -6.82 -10.01
CA VAL A 99 0.96 -6.52 -11.44
C VAL A 99 -0.37 -6.92 -12.04
N ASN A 100 -1.13 -5.98 -12.55
CA ASN A 100 -2.41 -6.22 -13.22
C ASN A 100 -3.39 -7.09 -12.40
N GLY A 101 -3.47 -6.87 -11.08
CA GLY A 101 -4.33 -7.64 -10.17
C GLY A 101 -3.69 -8.92 -9.60
N ILE A 102 -2.52 -9.33 -10.07
CA ILE A 102 -1.81 -10.52 -9.60
C ILE A 102 -0.69 -10.13 -8.63
N TYR A 103 -0.74 -10.64 -7.42
CA TYR A 103 0.27 -10.40 -6.40
C TYR A 103 1.49 -11.29 -6.62
N LEU A 104 2.69 -10.68 -6.69
CA LEU A 104 3.95 -11.40 -6.78
C LEU A 104 4.36 -11.93 -5.39
N GLY A 105 3.78 -13.04 -4.98
CA GLY A 105 3.99 -13.66 -3.68
C GLY A 105 4.65 -15.03 -3.76
N GLU A 106 4.73 -15.69 -2.60
CA GLU A 106 5.35 -17.01 -2.46
C GLU A 106 4.71 -18.06 -3.38
N THR A 107 3.39 -18.02 -3.55
CA THR A 107 2.65 -18.96 -4.41
C THR A 107 3.02 -18.83 -5.88
N GLN A 108 3.45 -17.66 -6.33
CA GLN A 108 3.93 -17.37 -7.69
C GLN A 108 5.46 -17.40 -7.78
N GLY A 109 6.17 -17.79 -6.71
CA GLY A 109 7.63 -17.75 -6.69
C GLY A 109 8.21 -16.35 -6.89
N TRP A 110 7.50 -15.31 -6.42
CA TRP A 110 7.87 -13.90 -6.51
C TRP A 110 7.97 -13.36 -7.95
N GLN A 111 7.28 -14.02 -8.87
CA GLN A 111 7.25 -13.64 -10.28
C GLN A 111 5.87 -13.90 -10.90
N LEU A 112 5.60 -13.22 -12.00
CA LEU A 112 4.50 -13.46 -12.92
C LEU A 112 5.10 -13.91 -14.26
N SER A 113 4.50 -14.91 -14.89
CA SER A 113 4.93 -15.41 -16.20
C SER A 113 3.87 -15.16 -17.26
N ASP A 114 4.33 -14.93 -18.48
CA ASP A 114 3.51 -14.82 -19.69
C ASP A 114 2.43 -13.71 -19.61
N GLU A 115 2.76 -12.58 -18.96
CA GLU A 115 1.87 -11.41 -18.92
C GLU A 115 1.84 -10.71 -20.28
N GLU A 116 0.66 -10.50 -20.79
CA GLU A 116 0.42 -9.98 -22.15
C GLU A 116 -0.13 -8.54 -22.06
N ILE A 117 0.45 -7.65 -22.86
CA ILE A 117 0.00 -6.27 -22.99
C ILE A 117 -0.28 -6.02 -24.48
N LEU A 118 -1.54 -5.79 -24.82
CA LEU A 118 -1.96 -5.56 -26.20
C LEU A 118 -1.34 -4.29 -26.77
N GLY A 119 -1.30 -4.19 -28.10
CA GLY A 119 -0.81 -2.98 -28.77
C GLY A 119 -1.68 -1.78 -28.44
N GLY A 120 -1.06 -0.72 -27.93
CA GLY A 120 -1.75 0.50 -27.47
C GLY A 120 -2.42 0.39 -26.10
N ASP A 121 -2.25 -0.72 -25.38
CA ASP A 121 -2.81 -0.94 -24.05
C ASP A 121 -1.77 -0.72 -22.94
N SER A 122 -2.22 -0.80 -21.68
CA SER A 122 -1.40 -0.58 -20.50
C SER A 122 -1.85 -1.45 -19.34
N LEU A 123 -0.92 -1.76 -18.43
CA LEU A 123 -1.24 -2.38 -17.14
C LEU A 123 -0.82 -1.49 -15.97
N ARG A 124 -1.48 -1.67 -14.85
CA ARG A 124 -1.20 -0.94 -13.63
C ARG A 124 -0.44 -1.81 -12.64
N VAL A 125 0.61 -1.23 -12.06
CA VAL A 125 1.41 -1.87 -11.03
C VAL A 125 1.22 -1.13 -9.71
N TYR A 126 1.04 -1.90 -8.63
CA TYR A 126 0.92 -1.41 -7.27
C TYR A 126 2.13 -1.90 -6.46
N VAL A 127 2.74 -0.99 -5.74
CA VAL A 127 3.95 -1.25 -4.95
C VAL A 127 3.75 -0.77 -3.53
N GLU A 128 4.05 -1.61 -2.57
CA GLU A 128 4.18 -1.28 -1.15
C GLU A 128 5.40 -2.00 -0.56
N ALA A 129 5.80 -1.64 0.64
CA ALA A 129 6.90 -2.30 1.34
C ALA A 129 6.54 -2.54 2.81
N THR A 130 6.95 -3.71 3.31
CA THR A 130 7.00 -4.04 4.72
C THR A 130 8.41 -4.55 4.98
N THR A 131 9.31 -3.62 5.28
CA THR A 131 10.74 -3.91 5.38
C THR A 131 11.06 -4.75 6.61
N PRO A 132 12.04 -5.66 6.53
CA PRO A 132 12.50 -6.41 7.69
C PRO A 132 13.23 -5.50 8.69
N TYR A 133 13.29 -5.94 9.95
CA TYR A 133 14.12 -5.31 10.98
C TYR A 133 15.61 -5.46 10.64
N ASN A 134 16.40 -4.41 10.78
CA ASN A 134 17.82 -4.38 10.38
C ASN A 134 18.81 -4.17 11.54
N GLY A 135 18.32 -3.86 12.75
CA GLY A 135 19.13 -3.65 13.96
C GLY A 135 19.76 -2.27 14.11
N LEU A 136 19.48 -1.33 13.20
CA LEU A 136 20.08 -0.01 13.21
C LEU A 136 19.17 1.02 13.89
N ASP A 137 19.78 2.08 14.43
CA ASP A 137 19.11 3.17 15.14
C ASP A 137 18.74 4.37 14.25
N ARG A 138 19.02 4.27 12.95
CA ARG A 138 18.80 5.32 11.95
C ARG A 138 18.15 4.77 10.69
N PRO A 139 17.44 5.60 9.92
CA PRO A 139 16.85 5.17 8.65
C PRO A 139 17.92 4.63 7.68
N GLN A 140 17.58 3.53 7.00
CA GLN A 140 18.39 2.90 5.98
C GLN A 140 17.63 2.82 4.67
N LYS A 141 18.31 3.14 3.56
CA LYS A 141 17.75 2.93 2.24
C LYS A 141 17.71 1.44 1.92
N VAL A 142 16.54 0.95 1.54
CA VAL A 142 16.31 -0.40 1.01
C VAL A 142 15.85 -0.25 -0.44
N SER A 143 16.49 -0.96 -1.35
CA SER A 143 16.14 -0.94 -2.77
C SER A 143 16.00 -2.34 -3.34
N ASP A 144 15.17 -2.44 -4.36
CA ASP A 144 14.95 -3.61 -5.18
C ASP A 144 14.62 -3.16 -6.62
N LYS A 145 14.45 -4.10 -7.52
CA LYS A 145 14.04 -3.84 -8.89
C LYS A 145 12.86 -4.71 -9.28
N LEU A 146 11.91 -4.12 -9.97
CA LEU A 146 10.91 -4.88 -10.72
C LEU A 146 11.43 -5.06 -12.14
N VAL A 147 11.72 -6.31 -12.51
CA VAL A 147 12.38 -6.69 -13.75
C VAL A 147 11.36 -7.30 -14.71
N PHE A 148 11.24 -6.70 -15.89
CA PHE A 148 10.42 -7.17 -17.01
C PHE A 148 11.33 -7.82 -18.05
N THR A 149 11.16 -9.12 -18.31
CA THR A 149 11.87 -9.83 -19.37
C THR A 149 10.88 -10.12 -20.49
N LEU A 150 11.04 -9.45 -21.62
CA LEU A 150 10.16 -9.60 -22.77
C LEU A 150 10.45 -10.90 -23.54
N GLU A 151 9.51 -11.36 -24.33
CA GLU A 151 9.68 -12.54 -25.22
C GLU A 151 10.82 -12.33 -26.24
N SER A 152 11.06 -11.08 -26.66
CA SER A 152 12.20 -10.69 -27.48
C SER A 152 13.58 -10.90 -26.83
N GLY A 153 13.61 -11.18 -25.51
CA GLY A 153 14.83 -11.21 -24.71
C GLY A 153 15.26 -9.84 -24.16
N THR A 154 14.54 -8.77 -24.50
CA THR A 154 14.80 -7.44 -23.93
C THR A 154 14.46 -7.43 -22.44
N VAL A 155 15.36 -6.88 -21.64
CA VAL A 155 15.16 -6.70 -20.18
C VAL A 155 14.99 -5.21 -19.90
N GLN A 156 13.97 -4.88 -19.12
CA GLN A 156 13.70 -3.52 -18.64
C GLN A 156 13.43 -3.56 -17.13
N GLU A 157 13.78 -2.50 -16.42
CA GLU A 157 13.76 -2.46 -14.98
C GLU A 157 13.10 -1.17 -14.48
N VAL A 158 12.39 -1.27 -13.37
CA VAL A 158 11.90 -0.14 -12.57
C VAL A 158 12.51 -0.26 -11.19
N GLU A 159 13.21 0.79 -10.74
CA GLU A 159 13.83 0.85 -9.42
C GLU A 159 12.76 1.05 -8.33
N LEU A 160 12.87 0.31 -7.23
CA LEU A 160 12.01 0.44 -6.06
C LEU A 160 12.85 0.88 -4.87
N GLU A 161 12.46 1.96 -4.19
CA GLU A 161 13.19 2.54 -3.08
C GLU A 161 12.28 2.83 -1.89
N VAL A 162 12.76 2.53 -0.68
CA VAL A 162 12.11 2.88 0.59
C VAL A 162 13.18 3.17 1.64
N TRP A 163 12.90 4.10 2.55
CA TRP A 163 13.71 4.28 3.75
C TRP A 163 13.08 3.53 4.91
N SER A 164 13.81 2.57 5.48
CA SER A 164 13.38 1.73 6.59
C SER A 164 14.03 2.20 7.89
N TRP A 165 13.24 2.41 8.93
CA TRP A 165 13.72 2.81 10.25
C TRP A 165 13.22 1.85 11.32
N ASP A 166 14.14 1.27 12.07
CA ASP A 166 13.79 0.39 13.18
C ASP A 166 13.22 1.19 14.34
N ALA A 167 12.11 0.71 14.89
CA ALA A 167 11.45 1.29 16.04
C ALA A 167 11.14 0.23 17.10
N ASP A 168 11.01 0.67 18.34
CA ASP A 168 10.44 -0.13 19.42
C ASP A 168 8.91 -0.01 19.34
N ILE A 169 8.26 -1.06 18.83
CA ILE A 169 6.80 -1.12 18.70
C ILE A 169 6.23 -1.76 19.96
N VAL A 170 5.39 -1.02 20.67
CA VAL A 170 4.75 -1.45 21.92
C VAL A 170 3.23 -1.47 21.78
N ASN A 171 2.58 -2.50 22.32
CA ASN A 171 1.11 -2.66 22.29
C ASN A 171 0.48 -2.12 23.57
N GLY A 172 0.59 -0.81 23.78
CA GLY A 172 0.21 -0.13 25.00
C GLY A 172 1.30 -0.15 26.07
N ILE A 173 1.25 0.85 26.96
CA ILE A 173 2.16 1.00 28.10
C ILE A 173 1.32 1.27 29.33
N ARG A 174 1.52 0.48 30.41
CA ARG A 174 0.97 0.81 31.73
C ARG A 174 2.09 1.27 32.64
N VAL A 175 1.99 2.50 33.10
CA VAL A 175 2.93 3.16 34.00
C VAL A 175 2.33 3.13 35.40
N SER A 176 2.74 2.13 36.23
CA SER A 176 2.27 1.97 37.62
C SER A 176 3.28 2.45 38.67
N ARG A 177 4.39 3.01 38.21
CA ARG A 177 5.45 3.63 39.04
C ARG A 177 6.18 4.67 38.19
N ASP A 178 6.96 5.52 38.81
CA ASP A 178 7.75 6.53 38.10
C ASP A 178 8.61 5.87 37.02
N THR A 179 8.43 6.32 35.79
CA THR A 179 9.02 5.75 34.59
C THR A 179 9.52 6.84 33.67
N VAL A 180 10.72 6.67 33.13
CA VAL A 180 11.31 7.55 32.12
C VAL A 180 11.43 6.80 30.79
N LEU A 181 10.91 7.38 29.71
CA LEU A 181 11.05 6.83 28.36
C LEU A 181 12.39 7.27 27.75
N ASN A 182 13.40 6.42 27.84
CA ASN A 182 14.78 6.74 27.46
C ASN A 182 15.36 5.86 26.33
N SER A 183 14.53 5.12 25.59
CA SER A 183 15.00 4.35 24.44
C SER A 183 15.71 5.24 23.41
N SER A 184 16.81 4.79 22.84
CA SER A 184 17.52 5.48 21.75
C SER A 184 16.80 5.36 20.40
N LYS A 185 15.93 4.37 20.23
CA LYS A 185 15.11 4.16 19.03
C LYS A 185 13.80 4.94 19.10
N PRO A 186 13.17 5.24 17.96
CA PRO A 186 11.79 5.70 17.92
C PRO A 186 10.88 4.73 18.67
N THR A 187 9.94 5.26 19.44
CA THR A 187 8.93 4.44 20.13
C THR A 187 7.60 4.62 19.42
N VAL A 188 7.11 3.53 18.82
CA VAL A 188 5.79 3.47 18.16
C VAL A 188 4.81 2.79 19.11
N VAL A 189 3.73 3.46 19.46
CA VAL A 189 2.76 3.00 20.45
C VAL A 189 1.46 2.59 19.77
N HIS A 190 1.18 1.31 19.77
CA HIS A 190 -0.10 0.73 19.36
C HIS A 190 -0.96 0.52 20.62
N GLY A 191 -2.04 1.29 20.75
CA GLY A 191 -2.87 1.29 21.96
C GLY A 191 -2.49 2.39 22.96
N ASP A 192 -3.13 2.41 24.12
CA ASP A 192 -3.04 3.52 25.05
C ASP A 192 -1.79 3.45 25.94
N ILE A 193 -1.24 4.62 26.31
CA ILE A 193 -0.33 4.78 27.45
C ILE A 193 -1.20 5.14 28.65
N LEU A 194 -1.22 4.28 29.67
CA LEU A 194 -1.99 4.47 30.89
C LEU A 194 -1.05 4.84 32.03
N VAL A 195 -1.17 6.04 32.59
CA VAL A 195 -0.42 6.48 33.78
C VAL A 195 -1.32 6.36 34.99
N ASP A 196 -1.03 5.40 35.88
CA ASP A 196 -1.81 5.12 37.06
C ASP A 196 -1.66 6.26 38.10
N GLU A 197 -2.61 6.37 39.01
CA GLU A 197 -2.53 7.30 40.16
C GLU A 197 -1.26 7.10 40.97
N GLY A 198 -0.60 8.19 41.37
CA GLY A 198 0.66 8.16 42.11
C GLY A 198 1.90 7.80 41.30
N ALA A 199 1.74 7.48 40.00
CA ALA A 199 2.87 7.25 39.09
C ALA A 199 3.15 8.47 38.22
N THR A 200 4.42 8.67 37.86
CA THR A 200 4.86 9.71 36.93
C THR A 200 5.44 9.11 35.66
N LEU A 201 4.92 9.52 34.51
CA LEU A 201 5.56 9.28 33.21
C LEU A 201 6.40 10.50 32.84
N THR A 202 7.70 10.32 32.67
CA THR A 202 8.61 11.35 32.16
C THR A 202 9.05 11.06 30.76
N ILE A 203 8.85 12.01 29.85
CA ILE A 203 9.32 12.01 28.47
C ILE A 203 10.41 13.07 28.37
N PRO A 204 11.70 12.67 28.23
CA PRO A 204 12.82 13.61 28.25
C PRO A 204 12.94 14.38 26.92
N ALA A 205 13.75 15.43 26.95
CA ALA A 205 14.09 16.24 25.78
C ALA A 205 14.58 15.39 24.60
N GLY A 206 14.20 15.78 23.38
CA GLY A 206 14.54 15.13 22.11
C GLY A 206 13.82 13.81 21.86
N LYS A 207 12.93 13.38 22.75
CA LYS A 207 12.17 12.14 22.55
C LYS A 207 10.97 12.36 21.65
N THR A 208 10.83 11.51 20.63
CA THR A 208 9.62 11.44 19.80
C THR A 208 8.83 10.17 20.13
N LEU A 209 7.54 10.33 20.42
CA LEU A 209 6.56 9.25 20.47
C LEU A 209 5.70 9.26 19.23
N TYR A 210 5.63 8.13 18.56
CA TYR A 210 4.81 7.90 17.39
C TYR A 210 3.57 7.11 17.79
N MET A 211 2.43 7.76 17.79
CA MET A 211 1.17 7.21 18.27
C MET A 211 0.39 6.62 17.10
N HIS A 212 0.03 5.36 17.22
CA HIS A 212 -0.81 4.68 16.22
C HIS A 212 -2.25 5.18 16.27
N SER A 213 -3.00 4.93 15.20
CA SER A 213 -4.40 5.36 15.11
C SER A 213 -5.23 4.89 16.31
N GLY A 214 -5.93 5.82 16.94
CA GLY A 214 -6.74 5.59 18.13
C GLY A 214 -5.98 5.52 19.46
N ALA A 215 -4.64 5.44 19.46
CA ALA A 215 -3.83 5.44 20.67
C ALA A 215 -3.92 6.79 21.41
N ARG A 216 -3.93 6.77 22.74
CA ARG A 216 -4.02 7.94 23.63
C ARG A 216 -3.00 7.86 24.75
N ILE A 217 -2.68 9.01 25.33
CA ILE A 217 -2.00 9.08 26.63
C ILE A 217 -3.05 9.42 27.67
N ILE A 218 -3.40 8.48 28.54
CA ILE A 218 -4.42 8.62 29.57
C ILE A 218 -3.73 8.73 30.93
N VAL A 219 -3.88 9.86 31.59
CA VAL A 219 -3.11 10.22 32.78
C VAL A 219 -4.04 10.34 34.00
N SER A 220 -3.91 9.41 34.94
CA SER A 220 -4.51 9.50 36.28
C SER A 220 -3.49 9.96 37.34
N GLY A 221 -2.20 9.77 37.08
CA GLY A 221 -1.07 10.27 37.87
C GLY A 221 -0.50 11.58 37.31
N SER A 222 0.80 11.59 36.99
CA SER A 222 1.49 12.79 36.47
C SER A 222 2.18 12.50 35.12
N LEU A 223 2.11 13.46 34.20
CA LEU A 223 2.85 13.45 32.93
C LEU A 223 3.85 14.61 32.90
N LYS A 224 5.11 14.32 32.65
CA LYS A 224 6.17 15.32 32.51
C LYS A 224 6.84 15.21 31.14
N CYS A 225 6.46 16.06 30.19
CA CYS A 225 7.15 16.26 28.93
C CYS A 225 8.19 17.37 29.12
N LEU A 226 9.44 17.01 29.18
CA LEU A 226 10.54 17.91 29.59
C LEU A 226 11.44 18.20 28.38
N GLY A 227 10.89 18.85 27.34
CA GLY A 227 11.66 19.33 26.22
C GLY A 227 12.52 20.53 26.56
N GLU A 228 13.46 20.86 25.69
CA GLU A 228 14.37 22.00 25.74
C GLU A 228 14.34 22.75 24.42
N PRO A 229 14.75 24.03 24.35
CA PRO A 229 14.86 24.75 23.10
C PRO A 229 15.80 24.05 22.10
N GLY A 230 15.27 23.70 20.92
CA GLY A 230 16.01 22.95 19.88
C GLY A 230 16.17 21.46 20.16
N ASN A 231 15.55 20.96 21.24
CA ASN A 231 15.53 19.54 21.61
C ASN A 231 14.16 19.22 22.23
N GLU A 232 13.11 19.50 21.47
CA GLU A 232 11.73 19.38 21.91
C GLU A 232 11.33 17.93 22.13
N VAL A 233 10.32 17.71 22.99
CA VAL A 233 9.55 16.47 22.97
C VAL A 233 8.56 16.54 21.81
N VAL A 234 8.46 15.49 21.03
CA VAL A 234 7.50 15.41 19.91
C VAL A 234 6.50 14.29 20.16
N LEU A 235 5.20 14.61 20.12
CA LEU A 235 4.08 13.67 20.21
C LEU A 235 3.26 13.77 18.94
N ARG A 236 3.30 12.72 18.08
CA ARG A 236 2.73 12.77 16.75
C ARG A 236 2.16 11.41 16.30
N GLY A 237 1.44 11.40 15.20
CA GLY A 237 1.05 10.14 14.53
C GLY A 237 2.24 9.33 14.00
N ASP A 238 2.05 8.03 13.86
CA ASP A 238 3.10 7.09 13.43
C ASP A 238 3.34 7.04 11.92
N ARG A 239 2.54 7.77 11.13
CA ARG A 239 2.70 7.83 9.69
C ARG A 239 3.82 8.81 9.33
N LEU A 240 4.88 8.28 8.67
CA LEU A 240 6.04 9.06 8.20
C LEU A 240 5.95 9.36 6.70
N ASP A 241 4.99 8.76 6.03
CA ASP A 241 4.76 8.88 4.59
C ASP A 241 3.83 10.06 4.23
N ARG A 242 3.41 10.10 2.97
CA ARG A 242 2.53 11.14 2.44
C ARG A 242 1.18 10.55 2.06
N MET A 243 0.11 11.27 2.36
CA MET A 243 -1.24 10.99 1.85
C MET A 243 -1.30 11.28 0.34
N PHE A 244 -0.76 12.42 -0.06
CA PHE A 244 -0.55 12.85 -1.44
C PHE A 244 0.84 13.46 -1.58
N ASP A 245 1.37 13.61 -2.77
CA ASP A 245 2.72 14.15 -3.00
C ASP A 245 2.96 15.51 -2.34
N TYR A 246 1.89 16.33 -2.24
CA TYR A 246 1.91 17.64 -1.61
C TYR A 246 1.51 17.64 -0.12
N LEU A 247 0.98 16.53 0.42
CA LEU A 247 0.43 16.46 1.78
C LEU A 247 1.06 15.32 2.57
N PRO A 248 2.11 15.57 3.36
CA PRO A 248 2.61 14.59 4.32
C PRO A 248 1.57 14.32 5.41
N TYR A 249 1.53 13.08 5.90
CA TYR A 249 0.66 12.73 7.04
C TYR A 249 0.97 13.56 8.28
N ASP A 250 2.19 14.03 8.43
CA ASP A 250 2.61 14.93 9.50
C ASP A 250 1.75 16.20 9.61
N GLY A 251 1.26 16.71 8.48
CA GLY A 251 0.35 17.86 8.42
C GLY A 251 -1.14 17.52 8.55
N VAL A 252 -1.50 16.24 8.81
CA VAL A 252 -2.89 15.79 8.87
C VAL A 252 -3.30 15.56 10.33
N SER A 253 -4.41 16.15 10.76
CA SER A 253 -5.02 15.90 12.09
C SER A 253 -5.77 14.56 12.12
N GLY A 254 -6.12 14.09 13.33
CA GLY A 254 -6.95 12.91 13.52
C GLY A 254 -6.20 11.58 13.43
N GLN A 255 -4.87 11.58 13.50
CA GLN A 255 -4.07 10.36 13.39
C GLN A 255 -4.03 9.55 14.70
N TRP A 256 -4.17 10.21 15.85
CA TRP A 256 -4.17 9.58 17.17
C TRP A 256 -5.08 10.33 18.13
N GLY A 257 -5.35 9.75 19.32
CA GLY A 257 -6.42 10.25 20.21
C GLY A 257 -6.05 11.41 21.11
N GLY A 258 -4.75 11.80 21.22
CA GLY A 258 -4.30 12.88 22.08
C GLY A 258 -4.04 12.49 23.54
N ILE A 259 -3.95 13.49 24.42
CA ILE A 259 -3.70 13.34 25.85
C ILE A 259 -5.00 13.58 26.61
N VAL A 260 -5.34 12.68 27.54
CA VAL A 260 -6.51 12.78 28.42
C VAL A 260 -6.02 12.82 29.86
N PHE A 261 -6.19 13.96 30.55
CA PHE A 261 -5.96 14.09 31.99
C PHE A 261 -7.25 13.77 32.75
N ARG A 262 -7.20 12.76 33.58
CA ARG A 262 -8.30 12.37 34.46
C ARG A 262 -8.39 13.32 35.67
N GLU A 263 -9.55 13.34 36.35
CA GLU A 263 -9.80 14.17 37.55
C GLU A 263 -8.71 14.01 38.63
N SER A 264 -8.16 12.80 38.79
CA SER A 264 -7.10 12.51 39.76
C SER A 264 -5.70 12.95 39.31
N SER A 265 -5.54 13.43 38.08
CA SER A 265 -4.23 13.80 37.52
C SER A 265 -3.75 15.15 38.07
N TYR A 266 -2.50 15.24 38.51
CA TYR A 266 -1.91 16.43 39.10
C TYR A 266 -0.42 16.55 38.75
N ASP A 267 0.17 17.72 39.02
CA ASP A 267 1.60 18.03 38.84
C ASP A 267 2.11 17.72 37.42
N ASN A 268 1.27 18.01 36.41
CA ASN A 268 1.60 17.82 35.03
C ASN A 268 2.48 18.94 34.49
N VAL A 269 3.48 18.60 33.68
CA VAL A 269 4.38 19.56 33.02
C VAL A 269 4.46 19.24 31.53
N ILE A 270 4.12 20.20 30.68
CA ILE A 270 4.33 20.14 29.24
C ILE A 270 5.19 21.35 28.86
N SER A 271 6.47 21.13 28.66
CA SER A 271 7.45 22.15 28.34
C SER A 271 8.18 21.83 27.07
N TYR A 272 8.35 22.81 26.17
CA TYR A 272 9.00 22.64 24.86
C TYR A 272 8.59 21.35 24.19
N THR A 273 7.27 21.18 24.02
CA THR A 273 6.67 19.96 23.45
C THR A 273 5.87 20.32 22.22
N ASP A 274 6.21 19.71 21.11
CA ASP A 274 5.44 19.73 19.86
C ASP A 274 4.42 18.59 19.89
N LEU A 275 3.13 18.94 19.93
CA LEU A 275 2.02 17.99 19.91
C LEU A 275 1.15 18.27 18.69
N HIS A 276 1.15 17.34 17.73
CA HIS A 276 0.38 17.51 16.50
C HIS A 276 -0.22 16.20 15.97
N GLY A 277 -1.10 16.32 14.98
CA GLY A 277 -1.76 15.19 14.34
C GLY A 277 -2.81 14.49 15.20
N ALA A 278 -3.11 14.94 16.41
CA ALA A 278 -4.14 14.36 17.27
C ALA A 278 -5.57 14.69 16.81
N CYS A 279 -6.55 13.88 17.25
CA CYS A 279 -7.98 14.24 17.16
C CYS A 279 -8.29 15.39 18.13
N ASP A 280 -8.06 15.14 19.42
CA ASP A 280 -8.18 16.11 20.49
C ASP A 280 -6.82 16.20 21.18
N ALA A 281 -6.09 17.30 20.97
CA ALA A 281 -4.72 17.43 21.45
C ALA A 281 -4.59 17.19 22.96
N VAL A 282 -5.42 17.88 23.75
CA VAL A 282 -5.48 17.75 25.20
C VAL A 282 -6.93 17.83 25.68
N VAL A 283 -7.35 16.85 26.46
CA VAL A 283 -8.65 16.81 27.13
C VAL A 283 -8.42 16.72 28.64
N CYS A 284 -9.15 17.52 29.41
CA CYS A 284 -9.16 17.44 30.86
C CYS A 284 -10.56 17.03 31.32
N ASP A 285 -10.66 15.91 32.03
CA ASP A 285 -11.88 15.49 32.67
C ASP A 285 -12.12 16.40 33.89
N SER A 286 -13.39 16.77 34.13
CA SER A 286 -13.83 17.64 35.27
C SER A 286 -14.87 16.94 36.11
#